data_f65da7c110b7f95650a7f28ec25fde06
#
_entry.id   f65da7c110b7f95650a7f28ec25fde06
#
_cell.length_a   1.000
_cell.length_b   1.000
_cell.length_c   1.000
_cell.angle_alpha   90.00
_cell.angle_beta   90.00
_cell.angle_gamma   90.00
#
_symmetry.space_group_name_H-M   'P 1'
#
loop_
_entity.id
_entity.type
_entity.pdbx_description
1 polymer ?
#
loop_
_entity_poly.entity_id
_entity_poly.type
_entity_poly.pdbx_seq_one_letter_code
_entity_poly.pdbx_strand_id
1 'polypeptide(L)'
;MNADVFEAVCAMGDAARTAQSQLAQANTEAKNQLLNAIADALDQHADDIAAANTLDMNKAETDGMDAGKLDRLKFDQQRITAAAQGVRHVASLPDPIGEIVRGYHLENGLRLQQVRVPIGVLGMIYEARPNVTVDVASLCIKSGNAVLLRGGHAAEHTNAATLAVIADVLTKHGYDHNMIATVDQYGRDGATAMMEARGHIDVLIPRGGAGLIQAVVRNSKVPVIETGAGNVHIYVDRTGNPDKAIPILINAKTQRVGVCNATEKLLVHKDIAKSFLPKAAAALAAAGVEMHADERAYGIIEHAGIANAQLVHATDEDWDTEYLALKIGIKVVDSLDEAIAHINRHSTGHTESIIAEDYSAIEEFTARIDSAVVMVNASTRFTDGGVFGFGAELGISTQKMHARGPMGLREMTTTKWIGYGTGQVRE
;
A
#
# COMPACT_ATOMS: atom_id res chain seq x y z
N MET A 1 -23.76 10.69 -13.44
CA MET A 1 -22.72 10.05 -14.31
C MET A 1 -23.04 10.41 -15.75
N ASN A 2 -22.04 10.86 -16.50
CA ASN A 2 -22.18 11.11 -17.93
C ASN A 2 -22.20 9.75 -18.67
N ALA A 3 -23.27 9.47 -19.43
CA ALA A 3 -23.45 8.19 -20.11
C ALA A 3 -22.36 7.91 -21.16
N ASP A 4 -21.96 8.95 -21.91
CA ASP A 4 -20.92 8.85 -22.93
C ASP A 4 -19.55 8.47 -22.32
N VAL A 5 -19.24 9.05 -21.14
CA VAL A 5 -18.01 8.71 -20.40
C VAL A 5 -18.04 7.28 -19.88
N PHE A 6 -19.20 6.82 -19.41
CA PHE A 6 -19.34 5.44 -18.94
C PHE A 6 -19.14 4.44 -20.08
N GLU A 7 -19.78 4.65 -21.23
CA GLU A 7 -19.60 3.80 -22.41
C GLU A 7 -18.16 3.80 -22.89
N ALA A 8 -17.50 4.97 -22.92
CA ALA A 8 -16.09 5.07 -23.30
C ALA A 8 -15.17 4.30 -22.33
N VAL A 9 -15.37 4.39 -21.01
CA VAL A 9 -14.58 3.64 -20.02
C VAL A 9 -14.84 2.14 -20.12
N CYS A 10 -16.07 1.70 -20.36
CA CYS A 10 -16.38 0.29 -20.62
C CYS A 10 -15.65 -0.22 -21.88
N ALA A 11 -15.69 0.55 -22.98
CA ALA A 11 -14.96 0.19 -24.20
C ALA A 11 -13.45 0.11 -23.98
N MET A 12 -12.87 1.01 -23.18
CA MET A 12 -11.45 0.93 -22.79
C MET A 12 -11.17 -0.33 -21.95
N GLY A 13 -12.06 -0.73 -21.05
CA GLY A 13 -11.96 -1.98 -20.28
C GLY A 13 -11.96 -3.21 -21.18
N ASP A 14 -12.81 -3.24 -22.21
CA ASP A 14 -12.88 -4.35 -23.18
C ASP A 14 -11.63 -4.38 -24.08
N ALA A 15 -11.12 -3.22 -24.50
CA ALA A 15 -9.85 -3.13 -25.24
C ALA A 15 -8.68 -3.61 -24.36
N ALA A 16 -8.62 -3.19 -23.09
CA ALA A 16 -7.61 -3.64 -22.14
C ALA A 16 -7.68 -5.16 -21.90
N ARG A 17 -8.88 -5.76 -21.84
CA ARG A 17 -9.08 -7.22 -21.71
C ARG A 17 -8.57 -7.96 -22.93
N THR A 18 -8.81 -7.41 -24.13
CA THR A 18 -8.29 -7.97 -25.39
C THR A 18 -6.76 -7.93 -25.40
N ALA A 19 -6.18 -6.79 -25.07
CA ALA A 19 -4.73 -6.59 -24.95
C ALA A 19 -4.10 -7.52 -23.90
N GLN A 20 -4.75 -7.70 -22.75
CA GLN A 20 -4.31 -8.56 -21.65
C GLN A 20 -4.12 -10.02 -22.09
N SER A 21 -4.92 -10.51 -23.04
CA SER A 21 -4.79 -11.87 -23.55
C SER A 21 -3.42 -12.17 -24.18
N GLN A 22 -2.77 -11.17 -24.79
CA GLN A 22 -1.41 -11.29 -25.34
C GLN A 22 -0.39 -11.48 -24.21
N LEU A 23 -0.54 -10.67 -23.14
CA LEU A 23 0.36 -10.70 -21.99
C LEU A 23 0.20 -11.98 -21.14
N ALA A 24 -1.03 -12.48 -21.03
CA ALA A 24 -1.33 -13.73 -20.31
C ALA A 24 -0.66 -14.97 -20.98
N GLN A 25 -0.36 -14.89 -22.28
CA GLN A 25 0.33 -15.94 -23.04
C GLN A 25 1.85 -15.73 -23.09
N ALA A 26 2.34 -14.55 -22.72
CA ALA A 26 3.77 -14.24 -22.72
C ALA A 26 4.49 -15.06 -21.63
N ASN A 27 5.62 -15.65 -22.00
CA ASN A 27 6.47 -16.32 -21.02
C ASN A 27 7.25 -15.29 -20.16
N THR A 28 7.87 -15.77 -19.08
CA THR A 28 8.62 -14.93 -18.14
C THR A 28 9.72 -14.12 -18.83
N GLU A 29 10.42 -14.71 -19.79
CA GLU A 29 11.52 -14.03 -20.51
C GLU A 29 10.99 -12.85 -21.32
N ALA A 30 9.91 -13.01 -22.07
CA ALA A 30 9.28 -11.94 -22.86
C ALA A 30 8.80 -10.80 -21.97
N LYS A 31 8.16 -11.11 -20.82
CA LYS A 31 7.77 -10.09 -19.83
C LYS A 31 8.98 -9.34 -19.26
N ASN A 32 10.07 -10.05 -18.96
CA ASN A 32 11.29 -9.45 -18.42
C ASN A 32 11.97 -8.55 -19.47
N GLN A 33 12.03 -8.97 -20.73
CA GLN A 33 12.56 -8.15 -21.82
C GLN A 33 11.74 -6.86 -21.99
N LEU A 34 10.41 -6.97 -21.98
CA LEU A 34 9.51 -5.82 -22.07
C LEU A 34 9.71 -4.85 -20.89
N LEU A 35 9.78 -5.35 -19.66
CA LEU A 35 10.02 -4.53 -18.48
C LEU A 35 11.37 -3.82 -18.53
N ASN A 36 12.44 -4.51 -18.93
CA ASN A 36 13.76 -3.88 -19.08
C ASN A 36 13.74 -2.81 -20.16
N ALA A 37 13.06 -3.04 -21.29
CA ALA A 37 12.90 -2.03 -22.33
C ALA A 37 12.13 -0.78 -21.85
N ILE A 38 11.08 -0.97 -21.02
CA ILE A 38 10.38 0.14 -20.38
C ILE A 38 11.32 0.90 -19.44
N ALA A 39 12.12 0.21 -18.63
CA ALA A 39 13.07 0.85 -17.73
C ALA A 39 14.12 1.68 -18.51
N ASP A 40 14.66 1.13 -19.60
CA ASP A 40 15.62 1.82 -20.45
C ASP A 40 15.00 3.05 -21.13
N ALA A 41 13.74 2.95 -21.58
CA ALA A 41 13.02 4.08 -22.16
C ALA A 41 12.71 5.18 -21.13
N LEU A 42 12.36 4.82 -19.89
CA LEU A 42 12.19 5.79 -18.80
C LEU A 42 13.47 6.56 -18.52
N ASP A 43 14.64 5.90 -18.48
CA ASP A 43 15.93 6.57 -18.33
C ASP A 43 16.26 7.46 -19.54
N GLN A 44 15.96 7.02 -20.77
CA GLN A 44 16.21 7.79 -21.98
C GLN A 44 15.33 9.04 -22.11
N HIS A 45 14.09 8.99 -21.62
CA HIS A 45 13.13 10.08 -21.64
C HIS A 45 12.99 10.81 -20.28
N ALA A 46 13.97 10.63 -19.39
CA ALA A 46 13.91 11.22 -18.05
C ALA A 46 13.79 12.76 -18.07
N ASP A 47 14.46 13.42 -19.03
CA ASP A 47 14.39 14.88 -19.19
C ASP A 47 12.98 15.34 -19.61
N ASP A 48 12.35 14.63 -20.56
CA ASP A 48 11.02 14.97 -21.05
C ASP A 48 9.96 14.79 -19.93
N ILE A 49 10.05 13.69 -19.19
CA ILE A 49 9.15 13.41 -18.06
C ILE A 49 9.37 14.41 -16.92
N ALA A 50 10.62 14.77 -16.61
CA ALA A 50 10.93 15.76 -15.59
C ALA A 50 10.45 17.17 -15.98
N ALA A 51 10.53 17.53 -17.27
CA ALA A 51 9.97 18.77 -17.79
C ALA A 51 8.46 18.81 -17.63
N ALA A 52 7.75 17.72 -17.93
CA ALA A 52 6.31 17.59 -17.69
C ALA A 52 5.96 17.71 -16.18
N ASN A 53 6.79 17.10 -15.31
CA ASN A 53 6.63 17.21 -13.86
C ASN A 53 6.82 18.66 -13.37
N THR A 54 7.72 19.41 -13.98
CA THR A 54 7.92 20.82 -13.64
C THR A 54 6.65 21.66 -13.89
N LEU A 55 5.88 21.34 -14.94
CA LEU A 55 4.59 22.00 -15.18
C LEU A 55 3.58 21.70 -14.06
N ASP A 56 3.48 20.45 -13.66
CA ASP A 56 2.60 20.02 -12.58
C ASP A 56 3.01 20.64 -11.23
N MET A 57 4.30 20.68 -10.92
CA MET A 57 4.85 21.28 -9.70
C MET A 57 4.56 22.77 -9.61
N ASN A 58 4.84 23.53 -10.68
CA ASN A 58 4.60 24.98 -10.72
C ASN A 58 3.11 25.32 -10.51
N LYS A 59 2.22 24.52 -11.11
CA LYS A 59 0.77 24.67 -10.92
C LYS A 59 0.36 24.38 -9.48
N ALA A 60 0.86 23.27 -8.93
CA ALA A 60 0.55 22.86 -7.56
C ALA A 60 1.06 23.86 -6.51
N GLU A 61 2.24 24.47 -6.71
CA GLU A 61 2.78 25.53 -5.85
C GLU A 61 1.92 26.79 -5.94
N THR A 62 1.52 27.18 -7.16
CA THR A 62 0.64 28.33 -7.38
C THR A 62 -0.74 28.14 -6.72
N ASP A 63 -1.26 26.92 -6.75
CA ASP A 63 -2.52 26.54 -6.12
C ASP A 63 -2.41 26.37 -4.59
N GLY A 64 -1.23 26.59 -3.99
CA GLY A 64 -0.99 26.55 -2.55
C GLY A 64 -0.98 25.13 -1.95
N MET A 65 -0.55 24.14 -2.72
CA MET A 65 -0.44 22.76 -2.23
C MET A 65 0.55 22.66 -1.06
N ASP A 66 0.20 21.89 -0.02
CA ASP A 66 1.07 21.69 1.14
C ASP A 66 2.37 20.94 0.77
N ALA A 67 3.44 21.18 1.55
CA ALA A 67 4.78 20.67 1.28
C ALA A 67 4.83 19.13 1.22
N GLY A 68 4.01 18.44 2.01
CA GLY A 68 3.96 16.97 2.01
C GLY A 68 3.35 16.40 0.73
N LYS A 69 2.36 17.09 0.15
CA LYS A 69 1.77 16.71 -1.14
C LYS A 69 2.69 17.09 -2.30
N LEU A 70 3.36 18.25 -2.23
CA LEU A 70 4.38 18.67 -3.20
C LEU A 70 5.53 17.66 -3.28
N ASP A 71 6.03 17.18 -2.13
CA ASP A 71 7.06 16.12 -2.13
C ASP A 71 6.57 14.83 -2.80
N ARG A 72 5.30 14.46 -2.61
CA ARG A 72 4.72 13.28 -3.27
C ARG A 72 4.54 13.45 -4.77
N LEU A 73 4.23 14.68 -5.22
CA LEU A 73 4.04 15.03 -6.64
C LEU A 73 5.37 15.10 -7.40
N LYS A 74 6.46 15.43 -6.72
CA LYS A 74 7.78 15.58 -7.32
C LYS A 74 8.25 14.29 -7.99
N PHE A 75 8.61 14.39 -9.29
CA PHE A 75 9.11 13.27 -10.10
C PHE A 75 10.27 13.76 -11.00
N ASP A 76 11.36 14.19 -10.33
CA ASP A 76 12.58 14.65 -10.98
C ASP A 76 13.39 13.47 -11.56
N GLN A 77 14.48 13.77 -12.27
CA GLN A 77 15.35 12.78 -12.88
C GLN A 77 15.79 11.69 -11.90
N GLN A 78 16.16 12.06 -10.67
CA GLN A 78 16.58 11.09 -9.66
C GLN A 78 15.48 10.10 -9.33
N ARG A 79 14.21 10.58 -9.18
CA ARG A 79 13.05 9.74 -8.88
C ARG A 79 12.63 8.92 -10.09
N ILE A 80 12.79 9.43 -11.32
CA ILE A 80 12.55 8.68 -12.56
C ILE A 80 13.55 7.53 -12.69
N THR A 81 14.84 7.80 -12.50
CA THR A 81 15.89 6.74 -12.48
C THR A 81 15.61 5.70 -11.39
N ALA A 82 15.19 6.13 -10.20
CA ALA A 82 14.80 5.20 -9.14
C ALA A 82 13.57 4.35 -9.54
N ALA A 83 12.58 4.93 -10.21
CA ALA A 83 11.43 4.18 -10.75
C ALA A 83 11.88 3.18 -11.84
N ALA A 84 12.76 3.56 -12.76
CA ALA A 84 13.33 2.65 -13.75
C ALA A 84 14.08 1.48 -13.11
N GLN A 85 14.85 1.74 -12.04
CA GLN A 85 15.48 0.67 -11.25
C GLN A 85 14.44 -0.24 -10.59
N GLY A 86 13.33 0.32 -10.09
CA GLY A 86 12.20 -0.43 -9.58
C GLY A 86 11.60 -1.36 -10.62
N VAL A 87 11.43 -0.92 -11.87
CA VAL A 87 10.96 -1.76 -12.98
C VAL A 87 11.92 -2.91 -13.27
N ARG A 88 13.25 -2.65 -13.31
CA ARG A 88 14.28 -3.71 -13.47
C ARG A 88 14.23 -4.71 -12.32
N HIS A 89 14.00 -4.22 -11.11
CA HIS A 89 13.83 -5.09 -9.96
C HIS A 89 12.60 -5.99 -10.11
N VAL A 90 11.43 -5.45 -10.51
CA VAL A 90 10.22 -6.24 -10.80
C VAL A 90 10.50 -7.27 -11.91
N ALA A 91 11.26 -6.92 -12.94
CA ALA A 91 11.66 -7.87 -14.00
C ALA A 91 12.44 -9.05 -13.43
N SER A 92 13.28 -8.84 -12.41
CA SER A 92 14.09 -9.90 -11.78
C SER A 92 13.31 -10.82 -10.84
N LEU A 93 12.11 -10.42 -10.40
CA LEU A 93 11.30 -11.22 -9.48
C LEU A 93 10.76 -12.49 -10.17
N PRO A 94 10.51 -13.57 -9.39
CA PRO A 94 9.83 -14.75 -9.90
C PRO A 94 8.45 -14.41 -10.49
N ASP A 95 8.14 -14.97 -11.65
CA ASP A 95 6.82 -14.83 -12.27
C ASP A 95 5.82 -15.72 -11.52
N PRO A 96 4.74 -15.18 -10.95
CA PRO A 96 3.76 -15.98 -10.22
C PRO A 96 2.83 -16.78 -11.13
N ILE A 97 2.74 -16.45 -12.43
CA ILE A 97 1.79 -17.07 -13.34
C ILE A 97 2.19 -18.51 -13.65
N GLY A 98 1.24 -19.42 -13.51
CA GLY A 98 1.48 -20.86 -13.68
C GLY A 98 1.96 -21.58 -12.42
N GLU A 99 2.23 -20.88 -11.31
CA GLU A 99 2.57 -21.50 -10.03
C GLU A 99 1.44 -22.44 -9.60
N ILE A 100 1.77 -23.70 -9.29
CA ILE A 100 0.83 -24.66 -8.74
C ILE A 100 0.73 -24.44 -7.23
N VAL A 101 -0.38 -23.90 -6.78
CA VAL A 101 -0.63 -23.63 -5.35
C VAL A 101 -0.88 -24.92 -4.58
N ARG A 102 -1.62 -25.85 -5.20
CA ARG A 102 -1.87 -27.23 -4.70
C ARG A 102 -2.34 -28.11 -5.82
N GLY A 103 -2.13 -29.43 -5.65
CA GLY A 103 -2.61 -30.44 -6.58
C GLY A 103 -2.72 -31.81 -5.92
N TYR A 104 -3.67 -32.63 -6.38
CA TYR A 104 -3.90 -33.99 -5.88
C TYR A 104 -4.67 -34.80 -6.91
N HIS A 105 -4.73 -36.13 -6.66
CA HIS A 105 -5.53 -37.07 -7.44
C HIS A 105 -6.79 -37.44 -6.66
N LEU A 106 -7.91 -37.49 -7.36
CA LEU A 106 -9.13 -38.10 -6.82
C LEU A 106 -9.05 -39.64 -6.89
N GLU A 107 -9.87 -40.34 -6.12
CA GLU A 107 -9.91 -41.81 -6.09
C GLU A 107 -10.18 -42.41 -7.48
N ASN A 108 -10.93 -41.72 -8.34
CA ASN A 108 -11.21 -42.13 -9.73
C ASN A 108 -10.08 -41.82 -10.71
N GLY A 109 -8.92 -41.33 -10.23
CA GLY A 109 -7.74 -41.03 -11.04
C GLY A 109 -7.74 -39.65 -11.70
N LEU A 110 -8.78 -38.80 -11.50
CA LEU A 110 -8.77 -37.41 -12.01
C LEU A 110 -7.71 -36.59 -11.26
N ARG A 111 -6.75 -36.01 -11.99
CA ARG A 111 -5.72 -35.13 -11.43
C ARG A 111 -6.18 -33.69 -11.41
N LEU A 112 -6.25 -33.09 -10.22
CA LEU A 112 -6.60 -31.69 -10.03
C LEU A 112 -5.38 -30.86 -9.69
N GLN A 113 -5.30 -29.67 -10.28
CA GLN A 113 -4.30 -28.65 -9.95
C GLN A 113 -4.94 -27.29 -9.81
N GLN A 114 -4.59 -26.56 -8.76
CA GLN A 114 -4.95 -25.15 -8.61
C GLN A 114 -3.75 -24.30 -9.01
N VAL A 115 -3.89 -23.52 -10.06
CA VAL A 115 -2.80 -22.74 -10.69
C VAL A 115 -3.07 -21.25 -10.58
N ARG A 116 -2.01 -20.45 -10.36
CA ARG A 116 -2.10 -19.00 -10.40
C ARG A 116 -2.29 -18.50 -11.83
N VAL A 117 -3.21 -17.55 -11.97
CA VAL A 117 -3.52 -16.86 -13.23
C VAL A 117 -3.69 -15.36 -12.95
N PRO A 118 -3.54 -14.49 -13.97
CA PRO A 118 -3.86 -13.07 -13.81
C PRO A 118 -5.29 -12.87 -13.30
N ILE A 119 -5.52 -11.76 -12.57
CA ILE A 119 -6.89 -11.33 -12.24
C ILE A 119 -7.63 -10.92 -13.51
N GLY A 120 -6.97 -10.15 -14.39
CA GLY A 120 -7.53 -9.67 -15.65
C GLY A 120 -7.28 -8.19 -15.87
N VAL A 121 -8.34 -7.37 -15.87
CA VAL A 121 -8.27 -5.91 -15.99
C VAL A 121 -8.40 -5.29 -14.61
N LEU A 122 -7.33 -4.64 -14.15
CA LEU A 122 -7.32 -3.88 -12.91
C LEU A 122 -7.71 -2.42 -13.20
N GLY A 123 -8.37 -1.78 -12.24
CA GLY A 123 -8.55 -0.34 -12.22
C GLY A 123 -7.78 0.26 -11.05
N MET A 124 -6.94 1.27 -11.31
CA MET A 124 -6.19 1.96 -10.27
C MET A 124 -6.62 3.41 -10.18
N ILE A 125 -7.18 3.82 -9.03
CA ILE A 125 -7.57 5.21 -8.76
C ILE A 125 -6.61 5.76 -7.71
N TYR A 126 -5.77 6.76 -8.07
CA TYR A 126 -4.72 7.25 -7.18
C TYR A 126 -4.59 8.76 -7.21
N GLU A 127 -4.10 9.32 -6.11
CA GLU A 127 -3.81 10.74 -5.97
C GLU A 127 -2.44 11.11 -6.56
N ALA A 128 -2.02 12.36 -6.40
CA ALA A 128 -0.78 12.97 -6.92
C ALA A 128 0.50 12.22 -6.52
N ARG A 129 0.77 11.11 -7.20
CA ARG A 129 1.94 10.24 -7.01
C ARG A 129 2.38 9.66 -8.37
N PRO A 130 3.13 10.40 -9.19
CA PRO A 130 3.52 9.97 -10.53
C PRO A 130 4.23 8.62 -10.58
N ASN A 131 5.01 8.29 -9.54
CA ASN A 131 5.68 6.98 -9.45
C ASN A 131 4.71 5.80 -9.48
N VAL A 132 3.47 5.97 -8.97
CA VAL A 132 2.46 4.90 -8.97
C VAL A 132 2.12 4.44 -10.38
N THR A 133 2.14 5.33 -11.37
CA THR A 133 1.94 4.99 -12.79
C THR A 133 2.94 3.92 -13.24
N VAL A 134 4.22 4.11 -12.93
CA VAL A 134 5.31 3.18 -13.31
C VAL A 134 5.23 1.89 -12.49
N ASP A 135 5.03 2.01 -11.17
CA ASP A 135 4.98 0.88 -10.26
C ASP A 135 3.84 -0.09 -10.65
N VAL A 136 2.64 0.45 -10.85
CA VAL A 136 1.46 -0.34 -11.22
C VAL A 136 1.61 -0.97 -12.61
N ALA A 137 2.10 -0.20 -13.60
CA ALA A 137 2.32 -0.71 -14.94
C ALA A 137 3.28 -1.91 -14.92
N SER A 138 4.41 -1.78 -14.19
CA SER A 138 5.40 -2.86 -14.10
C SER A 138 4.88 -4.12 -13.43
N LEU A 139 4.14 -3.95 -12.31
CA LEU A 139 3.54 -5.06 -11.60
C LEU A 139 2.43 -5.75 -12.43
N CYS A 140 1.61 -4.97 -13.16
CA CYS A 140 0.58 -5.52 -14.04
C CYS A 140 1.21 -6.33 -15.19
N ILE A 141 2.24 -5.81 -15.85
CA ILE A 141 2.95 -6.53 -16.93
C ILE A 141 3.53 -7.85 -16.39
N LYS A 142 4.23 -7.81 -15.25
CA LYS A 142 4.83 -9.02 -14.68
C LYS A 142 3.80 -10.06 -14.27
N SER A 143 2.68 -9.65 -13.67
CA SER A 143 1.59 -10.53 -13.24
C SER A 143 0.59 -10.89 -14.35
N GLY A 144 0.82 -10.41 -15.60
CA GLY A 144 -0.01 -10.73 -16.74
C GLY A 144 -1.37 -10.02 -16.78
N ASN A 145 -1.53 -8.92 -16.05
CA ASN A 145 -2.75 -8.12 -16.00
C ASN A 145 -2.68 -6.92 -16.96
N ALA A 146 -3.84 -6.42 -17.37
CA ALA A 146 -3.98 -5.06 -17.90
C ALA A 146 -4.46 -4.11 -16.80
N VAL A 147 -4.29 -2.80 -17.02
CA VAL A 147 -4.74 -1.79 -16.06
C VAL A 147 -5.31 -0.55 -16.73
N LEU A 148 -6.43 -0.06 -16.19
CA LEU A 148 -6.94 1.28 -16.42
C LEU A 148 -6.53 2.17 -15.25
N LEU A 149 -5.82 3.24 -15.53
CA LEU A 149 -5.29 4.18 -14.57
C LEU A 149 -6.18 5.42 -14.50
N ARG A 150 -6.37 5.94 -13.29
CA ARG A 150 -6.96 7.25 -13.04
C ARG A 150 -6.10 7.98 -12.01
N GLY A 151 -5.17 8.79 -12.49
CA GLY A 151 -4.30 9.62 -11.67
C GLY A 151 -4.96 10.90 -11.17
N GLY A 152 -4.39 11.50 -10.14
CA GLY A 152 -4.81 12.80 -9.67
C GLY A 152 -4.49 13.90 -10.69
N HIS A 153 -5.41 14.88 -10.87
CA HIS A 153 -5.24 16.01 -11.79
C HIS A 153 -3.94 16.80 -11.58
N ALA A 154 -3.42 16.82 -10.34
CA ALA A 154 -2.15 17.49 -10.05
C ALA A 154 -0.92 16.87 -10.73
N ALA A 155 -1.00 15.61 -11.22
CA ALA A 155 0.07 14.90 -11.91
C ALA A 155 -0.25 14.65 -13.39
N GLU A 156 -1.15 15.40 -13.98
CA GLU A 156 -1.72 15.15 -15.31
C GLU A 156 -0.65 15.11 -16.41
N HIS A 157 0.23 16.10 -16.45
CA HIS A 157 1.27 16.21 -17.47
C HIS A 157 2.32 15.10 -17.27
N THR A 158 2.71 14.85 -16.04
CA THR A 158 3.70 13.79 -15.70
C THR A 158 3.17 12.41 -16.06
N ASN A 159 1.92 12.10 -15.71
CA ASN A 159 1.30 10.82 -16.04
C ASN A 159 1.18 10.63 -17.55
N ALA A 160 0.74 11.66 -18.28
CA ALA A 160 0.62 11.61 -19.74
C ALA A 160 1.97 11.34 -20.42
N ALA A 161 3.04 12.06 -20.03
CA ALA A 161 4.38 11.85 -20.55
C ALA A 161 4.91 10.44 -20.26
N THR A 162 4.74 9.97 -19.01
CA THR A 162 5.16 8.63 -18.60
C THR A 162 4.43 7.53 -19.37
N LEU A 163 3.12 7.65 -19.52
CA LEU A 163 2.29 6.67 -20.25
C LEU A 163 2.60 6.66 -21.74
N ALA A 164 2.92 7.82 -22.35
CA ALA A 164 3.34 7.89 -23.75
C ALA A 164 4.62 7.08 -23.98
N VAL A 165 5.60 7.16 -23.08
CA VAL A 165 6.84 6.37 -23.12
C VAL A 165 6.54 4.88 -23.02
N ILE A 166 5.70 4.47 -22.07
CA ILE A 166 5.32 3.07 -21.88
C ILE A 166 4.58 2.53 -23.11
N ALA A 167 3.61 3.29 -23.66
CA ALA A 167 2.83 2.90 -24.83
C ALA A 167 3.69 2.73 -26.10
N ASP A 168 4.68 3.59 -26.29
CA ASP A 168 5.65 3.49 -27.39
C ASP A 168 6.46 2.19 -27.29
N VAL A 169 6.96 1.86 -26.10
CA VAL A 169 7.70 0.60 -25.87
C VAL A 169 6.81 -0.61 -26.11
N LEU A 170 5.58 -0.62 -25.57
CA LEU A 170 4.63 -1.72 -25.79
C LEU A 170 4.44 -1.96 -27.29
N THR A 171 4.16 -0.89 -28.05
CA THR A 171 3.92 -0.97 -29.49
C THR A 171 5.15 -1.46 -30.26
N LYS A 172 6.35 -0.97 -29.93
CA LYS A 172 7.61 -1.41 -30.53
C LYS A 172 7.92 -2.89 -30.30
N HIS A 173 7.43 -3.44 -29.18
CA HIS A 173 7.60 -4.86 -28.86
C HIS A 173 6.42 -5.73 -29.33
N GLY A 174 5.49 -5.18 -30.11
CA GLY A 174 4.37 -5.91 -30.70
C GLY A 174 3.20 -6.17 -29.73
N TYR A 175 3.15 -5.45 -28.62
CA TYR A 175 2.03 -5.51 -27.68
C TYR A 175 1.05 -4.37 -27.91
N ASP A 176 -0.22 -4.63 -27.65
CA ASP A 176 -1.25 -3.60 -27.67
C ASP A 176 -1.12 -2.66 -26.47
N HIS A 177 -0.91 -1.36 -26.72
CA HIS A 177 -0.75 -0.35 -25.68
C HIS A 177 -1.98 -0.19 -24.78
N ASN A 178 -3.16 -0.67 -25.20
CA ASN A 178 -4.38 -0.65 -24.37
C ASN A 178 -4.25 -1.51 -23.10
N MET A 179 -3.22 -2.35 -22.98
CA MET A 179 -2.99 -3.07 -21.72
C MET A 179 -2.60 -2.16 -20.56
N ILE A 180 -2.08 -0.96 -20.83
CA ILE A 180 -1.77 0.08 -19.82
C ILE A 180 -2.37 1.38 -20.34
N ALA A 181 -3.60 1.69 -19.93
CA ALA A 181 -4.35 2.85 -20.42
C ALA A 181 -4.79 3.76 -19.26
N THR A 182 -5.17 5.00 -19.60
CA THR A 182 -5.64 5.97 -18.60
C THR A 182 -7.00 6.54 -18.98
N VAL A 183 -7.81 6.86 -17.98
CA VAL A 183 -9.08 7.60 -18.11
C VAL A 183 -8.98 9.03 -17.61
N ASP A 184 -7.76 9.57 -17.45
CA ASP A 184 -7.52 10.91 -16.89
C ASP A 184 -8.23 12.02 -17.66
N GLN A 185 -8.39 11.88 -18.99
CA GLN A 185 -9.12 12.81 -19.84
C GLN A 185 -10.59 13.00 -19.43
N TYR A 186 -11.17 12.05 -18.71
CA TYR A 186 -12.56 12.15 -18.21
C TYR A 186 -12.65 12.67 -16.77
N GLY A 187 -11.53 13.01 -16.14
CA GLY A 187 -11.48 13.60 -14.82
C GLY A 187 -12.22 12.78 -13.75
N ARG A 188 -13.09 13.43 -12.96
CA ARG A 188 -13.87 12.77 -11.91
C ARG A 188 -14.92 11.81 -12.47
N ASP A 189 -15.48 12.12 -13.62
CA ASP A 189 -16.47 11.25 -14.28
C ASP A 189 -15.83 9.92 -14.70
N GLY A 190 -14.56 9.93 -15.12
CA GLY A 190 -13.78 8.72 -15.41
C GLY A 190 -13.61 7.81 -14.16
N ALA A 191 -13.31 8.40 -13.00
CA ALA A 191 -13.24 7.64 -11.76
C ALA A 191 -14.60 7.02 -11.37
N THR A 192 -15.69 7.79 -11.52
CA THR A 192 -17.05 7.32 -11.27
C THR A 192 -17.42 6.18 -12.24
N ALA A 193 -17.09 6.35 -13.52
CA ALA A 193 -17.34 5.34 -14.54
C ALA A 193 -16.56 4.04 -14.24
N MET A 194 -15.29 4.12 -13.81
CA MET A 194 -14.52 2.94 -13.39
C MET A 194 -15.19 2.20 -12.23
N MET A 195 -15.71 2.93 -11.23
CA MET A 195 -16.43 2.30 -10.10
C MET A 195 -17.69 1.56 -10.53
N GLU A 196 -18.34 1.98 -11.61
CA GLU A 196 -19.56 1.41 -12.15
C GLU A 196 -19.30 0.31 -13.21
N ALA A 197 -18.09 0.21 -13.78
CA ALA A 197 -17.74 -0.62 -14.94
C ALA A 197 -17.59 -2.12 -14.59
N ARG A 198 -18.52 -2.67 -13.81
CA ARG A 198 -18.54 -4.10 -13.48
C ARG A 198 -18.70 -4.96 -14.74
N GLY A 199 -17.83 -5.97 -14.88
CA GLY A 199 -17.75 -6.83 -16.06
C GLY A 199 -16.69 -6.37 -17.09
N HIS A 200 -16.31 -5.08 -17.08
CA HIS A 200 -15.26 -4.50 -17.90
C HIS A 200 -13.95 -4.34 -17.12
N ILE A 201 -14.05 -4.09 -15.82
CA ILE A 201 -12.96 -4.06 -14.85
C ILE A 201 -13.21 -5.16 -13.82
N ASP A 202 -12.19 -5.94 -13.47
CA ASP A 202 -12.31 -7.09 -12.56
C ASP A 202 -12.12 -6.69 -11.10
N VAL A 203 -11.25 -5.72 -10.83
CA VAL A 203 -10.98 -5.22 -9.48
C VAL A 203 -10.50 -3.78 -9.52
N LEU A 204 -10.93 -2.98 -8.54
CA LEU A 204 -10.41 -1.62 -8.30
C LEU A 204 -9.48 -1.58 -7.09
N ILE A 205 -8.43 -0.77 -7.21
CA ILE A 205 -7.47 -0.55 -6.13
C ILE A 205 -7.32 0.97 -5.94
N PRO A 206 -7.91 1.54 -4.89
CA PRO A 206 -7.71 2.95 -4.56
C PRO A 206 -6.35 3.15 -3.87
N ARG A 207 -5.65 4.26 -4.18
CA ARG A 207 -4.37 4.64 -3.58
C ARG A 207 -4.35 6.13 -3.24
N GLY A 208 -4.59 6.51 -2.00
CA GLY A 208 -4.65 7.92 -1.60
C GLY A 208 -5.00 8.10 -0.14
N GLY A 209 -5.53 9.26 0.21
CA GLY A 209 -6.03 9.53 1.55
C GLY A 209 -7.31 8.75 1.87
N ALA A 210 -7.64 8.66 3.16
CA ALA A 210 -8.81 7.91 3.66
C ALA A 210 -10.12 8.30 2.95
N GLY A 211 -10.29 9.59 2.60
CA GLY A 211 -11.48 10.07 1.89
C GLY A 211 -11.65 9.45 0.50
N LEU A 212 -10.58 9.33 -0.29
CA LEU A 212 -10.61 8.67 -1.59
C LEU A 212 -10.92 7.19 -1.45
N ILE A 213 -10.21 6.53 -0.54
CA ILE A 213 -10.36 5.08 -0.31
C ILE A 213 -11.81 4.76 0.06
N GLN A 214 -12.36 5.47 1.05
CA GLN A 214 -13.73 5.28 1.50
C GLN A 214 -14.78 5.63 0.40
N ALA A 215 -14.51 6.64 -0.42
CA ALA A 215 -15.38 6.97 -1.55
C ALA A 215 -15.44 5.82 -2.57
N VAL A 216 -14.29 5.22 -2.91
CA VAL A 216 -14.24 4.07 -3.82
C VAL A 216 -14.92 2.85 -3.20
N VAL A 217 -14.59 2.51 -1.96
CA VAL A 217 -15.15 1.34 -1.26
C VAL A 217 -16.69 1.41 -1.15
N ARG A 218 -17.23 2.59 -0.83
CA ARG A 218 -18.69 2.76 -0.65
C ARG A 218 -19.48 2.81 -1.96
N ASN A 219 -18.88 3.31 -3.04
CA ASN A 219 -19.61 3.61 -4.27
C ASN A 219 -19.33 2.64 -5.41
N SER A 220 -18.32 1.75 -5.27
CA SER A 220 -17.95 0.86 -6.35
C SER A 220 -18.89 -0.35 -6.46
N LYS A 221 -19.30 -0.66 -7.69
CA LYS A 221 -19.93 -1.94 -8.07
C LYS A 221 -18.91 -2.99 -8.51
N VAL A 222 -17.71 -2.54 -8.87
CA VAL A 222 -16.56 -3.41 -9.12
C VAL A 222 -15.97 -3.83 -7.77
N PRO A 223 -15.55 -5.09 -7.59
CA PRO A 223 -14.82 -5.50 -6.39
C PRO A 223 -13.63 -4.57 -6.09
N VAL A 224 -13.41 -4.25 -4.82
CA VAL A 224 -12.32 -3.33 -4.41
C VAL A 224 -11.33 -4.08 -3.52
N ILE A 225 -10.05 -3.92 -3.80
CA ILE A 225 -9.00 -4.24 -2.83
C ILE A 225 -8.67 -2.95 -2.08
N GLU A 226 -9.15 -2.86 -0.85
CA GLU A 226 -8.98 -1.68 -0.01
C GLU A 226 -7.54 -1.59 0.51
N THR A 227 -6.87 -0.46 0.24
CA THR A 227 -5.63 -0.11 0.93
C THR A 227 -5.96 0.73 2.16
N GLY A 228 -5.38 0.40 3.31
CA GLY A 228 -5.78 1.02 4.58
C GLY A 228 -4.99 2.29 4.93
N ALA A 229 -5.64 3.20 5.67
CA ALA A 229 -4.95 4.17 6.52
C ALA A 229 -4.31 3.45 7.70
N GLY A 230 -3.27 4.01 8.29
CA GLY A 230 -2.48 3.35 9.33
C GLY A 230 -2.58 4.04 10.70
N ASN A 231 -3.66 3.81 11.47
CA ASN A 231 -3.65 4.19 12.88
C ASN A 231 -2.93 3.13 13.72
N VAL A 232 -1.61 3.13 13.61
CA VAL A 232 -0.69 2.09 14.07
C VAL A 232 -0.32 2.27 15.55
N HIS A 233 -0.34 1.18 16.33
CA HIS A 233 -0.01 1.20 17.75
C HIS A 233 1.26 0.42 18.05
N ILE A 234 2.03 0.92 19.02
CA ILE A 234 3.07 0.15 19.74
C ILE A 234 2.61 0.01 21.18
N TYR A 235 2.51 -1.21 21.66
CA TYR A 235 2.28 -1.52 23.07
C TYR A 235 3.57 -1.99 23.73
N VAL A 236 3.97 -1.32 24.83
CA VAL A 236 5.08 -1.73 25.67
C VAL A 236 4.55 -2.40 26.93
N ASP A 237 4.72 -3.72 26.98
CA ASP A 237 4.25 -4.57 28.08
C ASP A 237 5.05 -4.31 29.37
N ARG A 238 4.52 -4.78 30.52
CA ARG A 238 5.21 -4.73 31.82
C ARG A 238 6.63 -5.32 31.80
N THR A 239 6.88 -6.29 30.88
CA THR A 239 8.17 -6.94 30.68
C THR A 239 8.98 -6.32 29.56
N GLY A 240 8.48 -5.25 28.94
CA GLY A 240 9.14 -4.58 27.81
C GLY A 240 10.50 -4.02 28.18
N ASN A 241 11.51 -4.36 27.39
CA ASN A 241 12.88 -3.85 27.60
C ASN A 241 13.02 -2.43 27.00
N PRO A 242 13.29 -1.39 27.81
CA PRO A 242 13.45 -0.01 27.34
C PRO A 242 14.55 0.15 26.27
N ASP A 243 15.62 -0.62 26.34
CA ASP A 243 16.75 -0.54 25.40
C ASP A 243 16.37 -1.03 24.00
N LYS A 244 15.33 -1.86 23.90
CA LYS A 244 14.69 -2.25 22.61
C LYS A 244 13.56 -1.30 22.24
N ALA A 245 12.69 -0.95 23.20
CA ALA A 245 11.48 -0.20 22.97
C ALA A 245 11.74 1.22 22.44
N ILE A 246 12.71 1.94 22.99
CA ILE A 246 13.00 3.33 22.61
C ILE A 246 13.52 3.42 21.17
N PRO A 247 14.55 2.68 20.73
CA PRO A 247 14.96 2.68 19.32
C PRO A 247 13.83 2.28 18.34
N ILE A 248 13.02 1.27 18.70
CA ILE A 248 11.87 0.85 17.90
C ILE A 248 10.86 1.99 17.76
N LEU A 249 10.48 2.63 18.87
CA LEU A 249 9.54 3.74 18.90
C LEU A 249 10.01 4.92 18.03
N ILE A 250 11.26 5.34 18.22
CA ILE A 250 11.83 6.45 17.46
C ILE A 250 11.89 6.12 15.97
N ASN A 251 12.38 4.94 15.60
CA ASN A 251 12.39 4.50 14.21
C ASN A 251 10.98 4.45 13.63
N ALA A 252 10.03 3.86 14.35
CA ALA A 252 8.65 3.70 13.90
C ALA A 252 7.95 5.05 13.69
N LYS A 253 8.27 6.08 14.49
CA LYS A 253 7.64 7.40 14.37
C LYS A 253 8.36 8.34 13.42
N THR A 254 9.71 8.33 13.41
CA THR A 254 10.47 9.45 12.83
C THR A 254 11.19 9.15 11.52
N GLN A 255 11.39 7.87 11.17
CA GLN A 255 12.06 7.51 9.92
C GLN A 255 11.35 8.07 8.68
N ARG A 256 10.01 8.01 8.66
CA ARG A 256 9.17 8.62 7.63
C ARG A 256 7.75 8.77 8.18
N VAL A 257 7.36 9.99 8.49
CA VAL A 257 6.07 10.27 9.19
C VAL A 257 4.83 10.15 8.31
N GLY A 258 4.96 10.42 7.01
CA GLY A 258 3.83 10.49 6.07
C GLY A 258 3.45 9.16 5.43
N VAL A 259 3.64 8.02 6.12
CA VAL A 259 3.33 6.67 5.62
C VAL A 259 2.47 5.89 6.60
N CYS A 260 1.63 5.00 6.08
CA CYS A 260 0.61 4.26 6.82
C CYS A 260 1.13 3.26 7.86
N ASN A 261 2.42 2.89 7.82
CA ASN A 261 3.06 2.00 8.79
C ASN A 261 3.90 2.75 9.85
N ALA A 262 3.88 4.11 9.84
CA ALA A 262 4.46 4.89 10.92
C ALA A 262 3.58 4.75 12.19
N THR A 263 4.21 4.64 13.38
CA THR A 263 3.41 4.53 14.60
C THR A 263 2.71 5.85 14.92
N GLU A 264 1.44 5.76 15.29
CA GLU A 264 0.58 6.88 15.66
C GLU A 264 0.25 6.89 17.15
N LYS A 265 0.29 5.72 17.81
CA LYS A 265 -0.04 5.55 19.22
C LYS A 265 1.01 4.73 19.95
N LEU A 266 1.30 5.14 21.18
CA LEU A 266 2.11 4.43 22.16
C LEU A 266 1.27 4.07 23.36
N LEU A 267 1.07 2.79 23.60
CA LEU A 267 0.44 2.27 24.82
C LEU A 267 1.52 1.73 25.75
N VAL A 268 1.44 2.06 27.04
CA VAL A 268 2.45 1.64 28.03
C VAL A 268 1.78 1.02 29.24
N HIS A 269 2.21 -0.19 29.63
CA HIS A 269 1.71 -0.85 30.81
C HIS A 269 2.03 -0.02 32.07
N LYS A 270 1.06 0.14 32.99
CA LYS A 270 1.17 0.98 34.19
C LYS A 270 2.40 0.68 35.04
N ASP A 271 2.78 -0.60 35.15
CA ASP A 271 3.86 -1.03 36.06
C ASP A 271 5.24 -0.51 35.62
N ILE A 272 5.42 -0.25 34.32
CA ILE A 272 6.67 0.31 33.78
C ILE A 272 6.53 1.79 33.39
N ALA A 273 5.32 2.35 33.36
CA ALA A 273 5.07 3.69 32.85
C ALA A 273 5.95 4.76 33.53
N LYS A 274 6.09 4.71 34.86
CA LYS A 274 6.90 5.67 35.65
C LYS A 274 8.40 5.64 35.30
N SER A 275 8.93 4.47 34.93
CA SER A 275 10.36 4.30 34.58
C SER A 275 10.64 4.45 33.09
N PHE A 276 9.67 4.11 32.23
CA PHE A 276 9.79 4.10 30.79
C PHE A 276 9.44 5.45 30.13
N LEU A 277 8.28 6.04 30.49
CA LEU A 277 7.79 7.25 29.84
C LEU A 277 8.74 8.44 29.90
N PRO A 278 9.45 8.74 31.01
CA PRO A 278 10.43 9.83 31.01
C PRO A 278 11.53 9.65 29.95
N LYS A 279 12.03 8.43 29.77
CA LYS A 279 13.07 8.11 28.77
C LYS A 279 12.51 8.19 27.35
N ALA A 280 11.34 7.62 27.11
CA ALA A 280 10.67 7.64 25.82
C ALA A 280 10.32 9.07 25.39
N ALA A 281 9.76 9.88 26.30
CA ALA A 281 9.41 11.26 26.05
C ALA A 281 10.64 12.15 25.80
N ALA A 282 11.74 11.92 26.50
CA ALA A 282 13.01 12.62 26.21
C ALA A 282 13.51 12.32 24.79
N ALA A 283 13.43 11.07 24.34
CA ALA A 283 13.83 10.69 23.00
C ALA A 283 12.88 11.26 21.93
N LEU A 284 11.56 11.24 22.17
CA LEU A 284 10.55 11.85 21.29
C LEU A 284 10.72 13.37 21.19
N ALA A 285 10.94 14.05 22.32
CA ALA A 285 11.19 15.49 22.35
C ALA A 285 12.47 15.86 21.58
N ALA A 286 13.55 15.10 21.74
CA ALA A 286 14.79 15.28 20.98
C ALA A 286 14.59 15.10 19.47
N ALA A 287 13.60 14.30 19.05
CA ALA A 287 13.21 14.11 17.66
C ALA A 287 12.13 15.11 17.18
N GLY A 288 11.72 16.07 18.01
CA GLY A 288 10.72 17.08 17.68
C GLY A 288 9.29 16.57 17.59
N VAL A 289 8.98 15.46 18.26
CA VAL A 289 7.64 14.84 18.25
C VAL A 289 6.75 15.50 19.30
N GLU A 290 5.58 15.99 18.88
CA GLU A 290 4.51 16.46 19.76
C GLU A 290 3.78 15.25 20.38
N MET A 291 3.60 15.25 21.68
CA MET A 291 3.05 14.14 22.46
C MET A 291 1.64 14.49 22.99
N HIS A 292 0.62 13.80 22.51
CA HIS A 292 -0.75 13.89 22.99
C HIS A 292 -0.99 12.78 24.03
N ALA A 293 -0.92 13.13 25.29
CA ALA A 293 -0.88 12.15 26.39
C ALA A 293 -2.21 12.08 27.15
N ASP A 294 -2.64 10.87 27.53
CA ASP A 294 -3.72 10.70 28.51
C ASP A 294 -3.30 11.29 29.86
N GLU A 295 -4.25 11.49 30.77
CA GLU A 295 -4.02 12.14 32.06
C GLU A 295 -2.88 11.49 32.86
N ARG A 296 -2.76 10.15 32.83
CA ARG A 296 -1.72 9.42 33.55
C ARG A 296 -0.34 9.60 32.90
N ALA A 297 -0.27 9.46 31.60
CA ALA A 297 0.98 9.67 30.85
C ALA A 297 1.42 11.14 30.94
N TYR A 298 0.48 12.08 30.81
CA TYR A 298 0.73 13.50 30.93
C TYR A 298 1.39 13.84 32.27
N GLY A 299 0.79 13.44 33.40
CA GLY A 299 1.34 13.72 34.73
C GLY A 299 2.72 13.11 34.96
N ILE A 300 3.01 11.92 34.40
CA ILE A 300 4.34 11.28 34.50
C ILE A 300 5.38 12.07 33.69
N ILE A 301 5.04 12.47 32.46
CA ILE A 301 5.97 13.17 31.56
C ILE A 301 6.20 14.61 32.05
N GLU A 302 5.15 15.31 32.46
CA GLU A 302 5.23 16.65 33.04
C GLU A 302 6.13 16.67 34.28
N HIS A 303 5.91 15.72 35.22
CA HIS A 303 6.72 15.61 36.43
C HIS A 303 8.21 15.34 36.15
N ALA A 304 8.51 14.70 35.02
CA ALA A 304 9.88 14.43 34.61
C ALA A 304 10.61 15.69 34.10
N GLY A 305 9.90 16.78 33.81
CA GLY A 305 10.50 18.08 33.44
C GLY A 305 11.37 18.05 32.19
N ILE A 306 10.94 17.35 31.14
CA ILE A 306 11.75 17.14 29.94
C ILE A 306 11.87 18.45 29.15
N ALA A 307 13.09 18.86 28.89
CA ALA A 307 13.38 20.07 28.12
C ALA A 307 12.83 19.97 26.68
N ASN A 308 12.20 21.05 26.20
CA ASN A 308 11.62 21.16 24.86
C ASN A 308 10.53 20.15 24.52
N ALA A 309 9.95 19.47 25.51
CA ALA A 309 8.82 18.57 25.27
C ALA A 309 7.58 19.36 24.82
N GLN A 310 7.06 19.03 23.64
CA GLN A 310 5.75 19.50 23.19
C GLN A 310 4.72 18.50 23.72
N LEU A 311 4.13 18.79 24.87
CA LEU A 311 3.21 17.92 25.59
C LEU A 311 1.82 18.55 25.65
N VAL A 312 0.81 17.80 25.19
CA VAL A 312 -0.58 18.22 25.10
C VAL A 312 -1.46 17.14 25.74
N HIS A 313 -2.58 17.53 26.38
CA HIS A 313 -3.58 16.55 26.80
C HIS A 313 -4.27 15.93 25.60
N ALA A 314 -4.32 14.60 25.56
CA ALA A 314 -5.05 13.88 24.52
C ALA A 314 -6.55 14.06 24.68
N THR A 315 -7.25 14.14 23.56
CA THR A 315 -8.70 14.09 23.44
C THR A 315 -9.15 12.72 22.91
N ASP A 316 -10.46 12.45 22.94
CA ASP A 316 -10.99 11.20 22.38
C ASP A 316 -10.70 11.06 20.87
N GLU A 317 -10.63 12.17 20.13
CA GLU A 317 -10.32 12.20 18.70
C GLU A 317 -8.88 11.75 18.40
N ASP A 318 -7.96 12.00 19.32
CA ASP A 318 -6.56 11.62 19.15
C ASP A 318 -6.39 10.10 19.00
N TRP A 319 -7.27 9.29 19.58
CA TRP A 319 -7.16 7.83 19.53
C TRP A 319 -7.54 7.26 18.14
N ASP A 320 -8.36 7.97 17.38
CA ASP A 320 -8.81 7.56 16.05
C ASP A 320 -8.06 8.30 14.90
N THR A 321 -7.22 9.29 15.24
CA THR A 321 -6.53 10.14 14.26
C THR A 321 -5.23 9.53 13.75
N GLU A 322 -5.10 9.33 12.45
CA GLU A 322 -3.81 9.12 11.77
C GLU A 322 -3.18 10.50 11.50
N TYR A 323 -2.19 10.90 12.32
CA TYR A 323 -1.59 12.25 12.25
C TYR A 323 -0.78 12.50 10.99
N LEU A 324 -0.05 11.49 10.49
CA LEU A 324 0.89 11.61 9.37
C LEU A 324 1.92 12.75 9.56
N ALA A 325 2.26 13.04 10.80
CA ALA A 325 3.11 14.13 11.25
C ALA A 325 3.99 13.70 12.43
N LEU A 326 4.92 14.56 12.87
CA LEU A 326 5.69 14.35 14.11
C LEU A 326 4.78 14.57 15.34
N LYS A 327 3.73 13.75 15.44
CA LYS A 327 2.77 13.72 16.56
C LYS A 327 2.50 12.28 16.97
N ILE A 328 2.28 12.03 18.26
CA ILE A 328 1.98 10.69 18.77
C ILE A 328 1.02 10.75 19.94
N GLY A 329 0.00 9.89 19.95
CA GLY A 329 -0.86 9.65 21.10
C GLY A 329 -0.18 8.73 22.11
N ILE A 330 -0.19 9.06 23.40
CA ILE A 330 0.43 8.25 24.47
C ILE A 330 -0.61 7.94 25.54
N LYS A 331 -0.78 6.66 25.86
CA LYS A 331 -1.73 6.20 26.86
C LYS A 331 -1.11 5.18 27.81
N VAL A 332 -1.40 5.33 29.11
CA VAL A 332 -1.08 4.30 30.11
C VAL A 332 -2.26 3.34 30.23
N VAL A 333 -1.99 2.04 30.13
CA VAL A 333 -2.99 0.97 30.25
C VAL A 333 -2.73 0.11 31.48
N ASP A 334 -3.80 -0.44 32.07
CA ASP A 334 -3.71 -1.22 33.29
C ASP A 334 -3.27 -2.66 33.10
N SER A 335 -3.48 -3.19 31.89
CA SER A 335 -3.20 -4.59 31.56
C SER A 335 -3.02 -4.79 30.04
N LEU A 336 -2.56 -5.97 29.67
CA LEU A 336 -2.53 -6.45 28.28
C LEU A 336 -3.95 -6.47 27.68
N ASP A 337 -4.96 -6.88 28.46
CA ASP A 337 -6.36 -6.87 28.02
C ASP A 337 -6.86 -5.48 27.65
N GLU A 338 -6.53 -4.45 28.44
CA GLU A 338 -6.90 -3.07 28.13
C GLU A 338 -6.18 -2.59 26.86
N ALA A 339 -4.89 -2.92 26.71
CA ALA A 339 -4.14 -2.59 25.51
C ALA A 339 -4.78 -3.20 24.26
N ILE A 340 -5.09 -4.49 24.30
CA ILE A 340 -5.73 -5.22 23.18
C ILE A 340 -7.12 -4.62 22.89
N ALA A 341 -7.92 -4.34 23.91
CA ALA A 341 -9.24 -3.74 23.73
C ALA A 341 -9.15 -2.34 23.09
N HIS A 342 -8.20 -1.52 23.53
CA HIS A 342 -7.94 -0.21 22.94
C HIS A 342 -7.51 -0.33 21.47
N ILE A 343 -6.52 -1.17 21.18
CA ILE A 343 -6.03 -1.38 19.81
C ILE A 343 -7.17 -1.87 18.89
N ASN A 344 -7.89 -2.91 19.27
CA ASN A 344 -8.98 -3.46 18.46
C ASN A 344 -10.12 -2.46 18.23
N ARG A 345 -10.28 -1.46 19.11
CA ARG A 345 -11.28 -0.40 18.95
C ARG A 345 -10.83 0.70 18.01
N HIS A 346 -9.58 1.12 18.08
CA HIS A 346 -9.07 2.34 17.43
C HIS A 346 -8.15 2.06 16.23
N SER A 347 -7.65 0.83 16.10
CA SER A 347 -6.84 0.42 14.95
C SER A 347 -7.63 0.42 13.66
N THR A 348 -6.95 0.75 12.57
CA THR A 348 -7.45 0.56 11.21
C THR A 348 -7.18 -0.86 10.68
N GLY A 349 -6.62 -1.76 11.50
CA GLY A 349 -6.29 -3.12 11.11
C GLY A 349 -5.03 -3.24 10.24
N HIS A 350 -4.17 -2.22 10.24
CA HIS A 350 -2.99 -2.17 9.38
C HIS A 350 -1.80 -2.91 10.01
N THR A 351 -1.21 -2.34 11.03
CA THR A 351 0.02 -2.86 11.67
C THR A 351 0.02 -2.52 13.14
N GLU A 352 0.34 -3.49 13.99
CA GLU A 352 0.50 -3.30 15.43
C GLU A 352 1.80 -3.92 15.91
N SER A 353 2.34 -3.44 17.02
CA SER A 353 3.55 -3.99 17.61
C SER A 353 3.42 -4.16 19.12
N ILE A 354 3.94 -5.26 19.62
CA ILE A 354 4.18 -5.49 21.06
C ILE A 354 5.68 -5.50 21.37
N ILE A 355 6.08 -4.82 22.43
CA ILE A 355 7.43 -4.91 23.01
C ILE A 355 7.32 -5.62 24.36
N ALA A 356 7.79 -6.86 24.42
CA ALA A 356 7.68 -7.71 25.62
C ALA A 356 8.79 -8.77 25.65
N GLU A 357 9.13 -9.22 26.84
CA GLU A 357 10.02 -10.38 27.07
C GLU A 357 9.22 -11.60 27.58
N ASP A 358 7.97 -11.42 28.01
CA ASP A 358 7.07 -12.50 28.44
C ASP A 358 6.45 -13.19 27.22
N TYR A 359 6.80 -14.46 27.02
CA TYR A 359 6.28 -15.28 25.92
C TYR A 359 4.74 -15.38 25.95
N SER A 360 4.14 -15.54 27.12
CA SER A 360 2.68 -15.66 27.24
C SER A 360 1.96 -14.38 26.82
N ALA A 361 2.52 -13.21 27.16
CA ALA A 361 1.97 -11.92 26.74
C ALA A 361 2.08 -11.74 25.21
N ILE A 362 3.19 -12.18 24.62
CA ILE A 362 3.41 -12.15 23.16
C ILE A 362 2.38 -13.03 22.44
N GLU A 363 2.23 -14.29 22.86
CA GLU A 363 1.28 -15.23 22.26
C GLU A 363 -0.16 -14.73 22.38
N GLU A 364 -0.55 -14.22 23.54
CA GLU A 364 -1.88 -13.65 23.75
C GLU A 364 -2.13 -12.42 22.88
N PHE A 365 -1.17 -11.50 22.79
CA PHE A 365 -1.28 -10.32 21.95
C PHE A 365 -1.43 -10.70 20.48
N THR A 366 -0.54 -11.57 19.97
CA THR A 366 -0.56 -11.99 18.56
C THR A 366 -1.82 -12.76 18.18
N ALA A 367 -2.40 -13.52 19.11
CA ALA A 367 -3.64 -14.26 18.87
C ALA A 367 -4.89 -13.36 18.88
N ARG A 368 -4.88 -12.26 19.65
CA ARG A 368 -6.08 -11.42 19.88
C ARG A 368 -6.09 -10.12 19.10
N ILE A 369 -4.96 -9.68 18.56
CA ILE A 369 -4.88 -8.52 17.65
C ILE A 369 -5.25 -8.95 16.24
N ASP A 370 -6.31 -8.33 15.69
CA ASP A 370 -6.82 -8.65 14.36
C ASP A 370 -6.38 -7.59 13.34
N SER A 371 -5.07 -7.33 13.25
CA SER A 371 -4.47 -6.47 12.23
C SER A 371 -3.79 -7.29 11.13
N ALA A 372 -3.56 -6.69 9.97
CA ALA A 372 -2.94 -7.36 8.83
C ALA A 372 -1.50 -7.81 9.14
N VAL A 373 -0.79 -7.01 9.96
CA VAL A 373 0.56 -7.32 10.42
C VAL A 373 0.67 -7.10 11.93
N VAL A 374 1.27 -8.04 12.62
CA VAL A 374 1.63 -7.91 14.03
C VAL A 374 3.13 -8.13 14.19
N MET A 375 3.81 -7.12 14.72
CA MET A 375 5.25 -7.16 15.00
C MET A 375 5.50 -7.50 16.46
N VAL A 376 6.53 -8.29 16.71
CA VAL A 376 7.01 -8.61 18.05
C VAL A 376 8.43 -8.10 18.19
N ASN A 377 8.67 -7.19 19.13
CA ASN A 377 9.97 -6.60 19.39
C ASN A 377 10.64 -6.01 18.12
N ALA A 378 9.83 -5.44 17.22
CA ALA A 378 10.28 -4.88 15.96
C ALA A 378 9.50 -3.61 15.59
N SER A 379 10.13 -2.76 14.80
CA SER A 379 9.52 -1.53 14.28
C SER A 379 8.39 -1.83 13.30
N THR A 380 7.29 -1.08 13.40
CA THR A 380 6.17 -1.15 12.46
C THR A 380 6.57 -0.75 11.03
N ARG A 381 7.70 -0.06 10.86
CA ARG A 381 8.27 0.33 9.57
C ARG A 381 8.70 -0.87 8.70
N PHE A 382 8.85 -2.06 9.27
CA PHE A 382 9.10 -3.28 8.51
C PHE A 382 7.89 -3.74 7.68
N THR A 383 6.69 -3.26 7.93
CA THR A 383 5.49 -3.56 7.14
C THR A 383 5.58 -2.89 5.77
N ASP A 384 6.32 -3.49 4.87
CA ASP A 384 6.64 -3.00 3.53
C ASP A 384 6.92 -4.21 2.63
N GLY A 385 6.35 -4.23 1.44
CA GLY A 385 6.48 -5.39 0.53
C GLY A 385 7.92 -5.63 0.08
N GLY A 386 8.72 -4.57 -0.11
CA GLY A 386 10.14 -4.71 -0.42
C GLY A 386 10.92 -5.32 0.73
N VAL A 387 10.66 -4.85 1.97
CA VAL A 387 11.32 -5.32 3.20
C VAL A 387 10.87 -6.75 3.54
N PHE A 388 9.61 -7.10 3.28
CA PHE A 388 9.09 -8.48 3.47
C PHE A 388 9.65 -9.49 2.45
N GLY A 389 10.41 -9.01 1.46
CA GLY A 389 10.98 -9.87 0.43
C GLY A 389 10.02 -10.17 -0.74
N PHE A 390 8.90 -9.44 -0.84
CA PHE A 390 8.01 -9.53 -2.00
C PHE A 390 8.57 -8.78 -3.22
N GLY A 391 9.63 -8.00 -3.00
CA GLY A 391 10.39 -7.27 -4.00
C GLY A 391 9.73 -5.98 -4.49
N ALA A 392 8.42 -5.88 -4.46
CA ALA A 392 7.66 -4.68 -4.83
C ALA A 392 6.35 -4.64 -4.05
N GLU A 393 5.73 -3.45 -3.99
CA GLU A 393 4.48 -3.24 -3.27
C GLU A 393 3.51 -2.36 -4.07
N LEU A 394 2.31 -2.89 -4.30
CA LEU A 394 1.20 -2.10 -4.84
C LEU A 394 0.54 -1.23 -3.76
N GLY A 395 0.55 -1.71 -2.53
CA GLY A 395 -0.02 -1.11 -1.34
C GLY A 395 -0.18 -2.14 -0.24
N ILE A 396 -0.72 -1.71 0.90
CA ILE A 396 -0.96 -2.57 2.06
C ILE A 396 -2.47 -2.64 2.28
N SER A 397 -3.03 -3.85 2.17
CA SER A 397 -4.47 -4.08 2.35
C SER A 397 -4.78 -4.41 3.81
N THR A 398 -5.82 -3.80 4.34
CA THR A 398 -6.36 -4.08 5.69
C THR A 398 -7.58 -4.98 5.66
N GLN A 399 -8.12 -5.28 4.47
CA GLN A 399 -9.29 -6.16 4.34
C GLN A 399 -8.94 -7.64 4.52
N LYS A 400 -9.95 -8.45 4.83
CA LYS A 400 -9.77 -9.91 5.06
C LYS A 400 -9.93 -10.76 3.81
N MET A 401 -10.52 -10.24 2.76
CA MET A 401 -10.80 -10.97 1.52
C MET A 401 -9.71 -10.71 0.49
N HIS A 402 -9.26 -11.76 -0.20
CA HIS A 402 -8.23 -11.80 -1.22
C HIS A 402 -6.83 -11.51 -0.66
N ALA A 403 -6.42 -10.22 -0.55
CA ALA A 403 -5.11 -9.82 -0.05
C ALA A 403 -5.24 -9.13 1.32
N ARG A 404 -4.34 -9.46 2.26
CA ARG A 404 -4.23 -8.82 3.57
C ARG A 404 -2.76 -8.58 3.91
N GLY A 405 -2.40 -7.36 4.24
CA GLY A 405 -1.00 -6.93 4.41
C GLY A 405 -0.40 -6.37 3.12
N PRO A 406 0.94 -6.30 3.01
CA PRO A 406 1.63 -5.85 1.82
C PRO A 406 1.25 -6.68 0.60
N MET A 407 0.98 -6.03 -0.52
CA MET A 407 0.57 -6.66 -1.77
C MET A 407 1.70 -6.60 -2.80
N GLY A 408 2.28 -7.76 -3.10
CA GLY A 408 3.26 -7.94 -4.17
C GLY A 408 2.65 -8.58 -5.42
N LEU A 409 3.48 -9.25 -6.21
CA LEU A 409 3.05 -9.88 -7.48
C LEU A 409 2.02 -10.99 -7.29
N ARG A 410 2.12 -11.77 -6.20
CA ARG A 410 1.20 -12.87 -5.94
C ARG A 410 -0.23 -12.39 -5.65
N GLU A 411 -0.35 -11.28 -4.93
CA GLU A 411 -1.64 -10.67 -4.59
C GLU A 411 -2.34 -10.04 -5.81
N MET A 412 -1.61 -9.80 -6.90
CA MET A 412 -2.15 -9.38 -8.20
C MET A 412 -2.60 -10.55 -9.08
N THR A 413 -2.66 -11.76 -8.51
CA THR A 413 -3.10 -12.97 -9.20
C THR A 413 -4.31 -13.59 -8.50
N THR A 414 -5.06 -14.38 -9.25
CA THR A 414 -6.07 -15.30 -8.69
C THR A 414 -5.67 -16.73 -9.03
N THR A 415 -6.54 -17.70 -8.75
CA THR A 415 -6.30 -19.10 -9.07
C THR A 415 -7.44 -19.70 -9.85
N LYS A 416 -7.15 -20.65 -10.73
CA LYS A 416 -8.14 -21.53 -11.37
C LYS A 416 -7.83 -23.00 -11.13
N TRP A 417 -8.84 -23.84 -11.15
CA TRP A 417 -8.69 -25.27 -11.12
C TRP A 417 -8.59 -25.84 -12.53
N ILE A 418 -7.62 -26.74 -12.73
CA ILE A 418 -7.47 -27.54 -13.95
C ILE A 418 -7.62 -29.01 -13.57
N GLY A 419 -8.55 -29.70 -14.22
CA GLY A 419 -8.76 -31.14 -14.07
C GLY A 419 -8.26 -31.88 -15.30
N TYR A 420 -7.31 -32.81 -15.10
CA TYR A 420 -6.81 -33.68 -16.15
C TYR A 420 -7.39 -35.08 -15.96
N GLY A 421 -8.26 -35.48 -16.90
CA GLY A 421 -8.94 -36.74 -16.90
C GLY A 421 -8.63 -37.60 -18.12
N THR A 422 -9.10 -38.84 -18.09
CA THR A 422 -9.03 -39.83 -19.18
C THR A 422 -10.42 -40.37 -19.53
N GLY A 423 -11.48 -39.60 -19.22
CA GLY A 423 -12.87 -39.98 -19.49
C GLY A 423 -13.70 -40.28 -18.24
N GLN A 424 -13.22 -39.88 -17.06
CA GLN A 424 -13.99 -40.05 -15.81
C GLN A 424 -15.33 -39.30 -15.86
N VAL A 425 -16.38 -39.93 -15.39
CA VAL A 425 -17.72 -39.36 -15.22
C VAL A 425 -18.09 -39.36 -13.74
N ARG A 426 -18.98 -38.46 -13.35
CA ARG A 426 -19.55 -38.45 -12.01
C ARG A 426 -20.83 -39.33 -12.02
N GLU A 427 -20.89 -40.28 -11.10
CA GLU A 427 -22.09 -41.07 -10.83
C GLU A 427 -23.18 -40.25 -10.12
#